data_b4f2d463a528418b462a380c4c5dcedf
#
_entry.id   b4f2d463a528418b462a380c4c5dcedf
#
_cell.length_a   1.000
_cell.length_b   1.000
_cell.length_c   1.000
_cell.angle_alpha   90.00
_cell.angle_beta   90.00
_cell.angle_gamma   90.00
#
_symmetry.space_group_name_H-M   'P 1'
#
loop_
_entity.id
_entity.type
_entity.pdbx_description
1 polymer ?
#
loop_
_entity_poly.entity_id
_entity_poly.type
_entity_poly.pdbx_seq_one_letter_code
_entity_poly.pdbx_strand_id
1 'polypeptide(L)'
;MPSYPQTIHFVGLNTPVGIEWSARNLDVIGTIPAEIDGAFFRAVPDPAHPPMFDDDVVLSGDGMVAKFAIHDGKVDYAIRYVETERYKLEKAARRALFGQYRNPFTDDASVAGRDRTVANTTPVWHAGRLFMTKEDGLGYQVDPDTLETLGRWDYYGALKSQTFTAHPRVDPETGEMFFFGYEADGLCSTKISYAIADRDGRLISEQWFDQPYCSTIHDFAITEHYAIFPIFPTIADLDRLKAGGAHWAHQQDLESWVGIMPRYGKVEEMRWFKGRNGVSAFHLVNAYEEDGFVHLDLCLSDTNAFGFMREAGGIQRDQRDIQGGLTRWTFDLSKDGDTFEERVVGPPGDMPRLRDADQGRPYRAAWYLSMNPQGGPPLPGGPVGFAFNALLRIEPGNGRIDMMGLEPGMAISEPVHLPSAQDGHDGWLLMVIDRQAGEADFKSELWVVEAGAIAAGPIARVPMPLPMRAQVHGAWVSAGQLAGALRNQERDAA
;
A
#
# COMPACT_ATOMS: atom_id res chain seq x y z
N MET A 1 34.04 -2.77 2.12
CA MET A 1 32.87 -2.92 1.23
C MET A 1 31.76 -2.09 1.87
N PRO A 2 30.95 -1.37 1.10
CA PRO A 2 29.80 -0.69 1.68
C PRO A 2 28.91 -1.74 2.35
N SER A 3 28.46 -1.46 3.56
CA SER A 3 27.56 -2.31 4.35
C SER A 3 26.23 -1.60 4.51
N TYR A 4 25.17 -2.34 4.74
CA TYR A 4 23.88 -1.74 5.03
C TYR A 4 23.93 -1.01 6.39
N PRO A 5 23.29 0.17 6.49
CA PRO A 5 23.23 0.91 7.75
C PRO A 5 22.53 0.10 8.84
N GLN A 6 22.95 0.31 10.11
CA GLN A 6 22.34 -0.34 11.27
C GLN A 6 21.18 0.49 11.81
N THR A 7 20.24 0.85 10.93
CA THR A 7 19.02 1.59 11.27
C THR A 7 17.80 0.68 11.17
N ILE A 8 16.66 1.12 11.71
CA ILE A 8 15.37 0.41 11.66
C ILE A 8 14.95 0.05 10.23
N HIS A 9 15.46 0.74 9.22
CA HIS A 9 15.17 0.53 7.81
C HIS A 9 15.94 -0.64 7.18
N PHE A 10 16.99 -1.15 7.86
CA PHE A 10 17.86 -2.20 7.33
C PHE A 10 18.16 -3.31 8.32
N VAL A 11 17.52 -3.30 9.50
CA VAL A 11 17.66 -4.35 10.52
C VAL A 11 16.31 -5.02 10.82
N GLY A 12 16.33 -6.12 11.58
CA GLY A 12 15.12 -6.85 11.95
C GLY A 12 14.39 -7.39 10.71
N LEU A 13 13.10 -7.18 10.64
CA LEU A 13 12.27 -7.60 9.48
C LEU A 13 12.61 -6.84 8.18
N ASN A 14 13.37 -5.75 8.27
CA ASN A 14 13.85 -4.98 7.14
C ASN A 14 15.28 -5.35 6.71
N THR A 15 15.88 -6.39 7.30
CA THR A 15 17.19 -6.86 6.86
C THR A 15 17.15 -7.25 5.38
N PRO A 16 18.01 -6.67 4.52
CA PRO A 16 18.04 -7.01 3.10
C PRO A 16 18.34 -8.48 2.87
N VAL A 17 17.55 -9.11 2.00
CA VAL A 17 17.72 -10.52 1.62
C VAL A 17 18.46 -10.62 0.29
N GLY A 18 18.11 -9.79 -0.71
CA GLY A 18 18.83 -9.65 -1.98
C GLY A 18 18.84 -10.91 -2.84
N ILE A 19 17.89 -11.83 -2.65
CA ILE A 19 17.88 -13.15 -3.30
C ILE A 19 16.57 -13.35 -4.06
N GLU A 20 16.69 -13.63 -5.37
CA GLU A 20 15.60 -14.19 -6.17
C GLU A 20 15.60 -15.72 -6.01
N TRP A 21 14.45 -16.30 -5.70
CA TRP A 21 14.35 -17.74 -5.52
C TRP A 21 12.94 -18.26 -5.77
N SER A 22 12.82 -19.59 -5.90
CA SER A 22 11.53 -20.27 -5.98
C SER A 22 11.59 -21.61 -5.26
N ALA A 23 10.44 -22.05 -4.77
CA ALA A 23 10.22 -23.37 -4.19
C ALA A 23 8.89 -23.92 -4.68
N ARG A 24 8.81 -25.24 -4.83
CA ARG A 24 7.59 -25.94 -5.23
C ARG A 24 7.16 -26.89 -4.14
N ASN A 25 5.83 -27.10 -4.05
CA ASN A 25 5.20 -28.02 -3.08
C ASN A 25 5.71 -27.76 -1.65
N LEU A 26 5.58 -26.52 -1.19
CA LEU A 26 5.88 -26.17 0.20
C LEU A 26 5.03 -27.00 1.16
N ASP A 27 5.58 -27.33 2.32
CA ASP A 27 4.87 -28.08 3.36
C ASP A 27 3.67 -27.28 3.86
N VAL A 28 2.50 -27.91 3.94
CA VAL A 28 1.27 -27.33 4.46
C VAL A 28 0.90 -28.02 5.77
N ILE A 29 0.80 -27.25 6.83
CA ILE A 29 0.30 -27.69 8.15
C ILE A 29 -1.16 -27.25 8.26
N GLY A 30 -2.08 -28.21 8.41
CA GLY A 30 -3.52 -27.97 8.33
C GLY A 30 -4.07 -28.25 6.93
N THR A 31 -5.16 -27.58 6.56
CA THR A 31 -5.82 -27.82 5.27
C THR A 31 -6.18 -26.49 4.62
N ILE A 32 -5.68 -26.23 3.42
CA ILE A 32 -6.10 -25.10 2.61
C ILE A 32 -7.40 -25.49 1.89
N PRO A 33 -8.49 -24.69 2.01
CA PRO A 33 -9.73 -24.95 1.30
C PRO A 33 -9.53 -25.03 -0.23
N ALA A 34 -10.18 -25.99 -0.88
CA ALA A 34 -10.04 -26.22 -2.32
C ALA A 34 -10.49 -25.02 -3.19
N GLU A 35 -11.36 -24.15 -2.65
CA GLU A 35 -11.79 -22.93 -3.32
C GLU A 35 -10.72 -21.84 -3.37
N ILE A 36 -9.66 -21.94 -2.56
CA ILE A 36 -8.50 -21.04 -2.62
C ILE A 36 -7.61 -21.54 -3.77
N ASP A 37 -7.90 -21.05 -4.96
CA ASP A 37 -7.21 -21.39 -6.21
C ASP A 37 -6.82 -20.10 -6.96
N GLY A 38 -5.51 -19.84 -7.08
CA GLY A 38 -4.98 -18.61 -7.67
C GLY A 38 -3.60 -18.24 -7.13
N ALA A 39 -3.33 -16.93 -7.05
CA ALA A 39 -2.05 -16.44 -6.56
C ALA A 39 -2.20 -15.24 -5.60
N PHE A 40 -1.46 -15.29 -4.51
CA PHE A 40 -1.23 -14.18 -3.61
C PHE A 40 0.08 -13.50 -3.99
N PHE A 41 -0.01 -12.27 -4.49
CA PHE A 41 1.14 -11.43 -4.83
C PHE A 41 1.46 -10.48 -3.70
N ARG A 42 2.76 -10.18 -3.49
CA ARG A 42 3.25 -9.26 -2.47
C ARG A 42 4.28 -8.32 -3.06
N ALA A 43 4.22 -7.04 -2.69
CA ALA A 43 5.29 -6.08 -2.95
C ALA A 43 6.26 -6.06 -1.76
N VAL A 44 7.54 -6.19 -2.04
CA VAL A 44 8.59 -6.25 -1.04
C VAL A 44 9.70 -5.26 -1.42
N PRO A 45 9.97 -4.22 -0.59
CA PRO A 45 11.10 -3.33 -0.80
C PRO A 45 12.38 -4.03 -0.33
N ASP A 46 13.26 -4.40 -1.25
CA ASP A 46 14.53 -5.06 -0.93
C ASP A 46 15.69 -4.44 -1.72
N PRO A 47 16.53 -3.58 -1.12
CA PRO A 47 17.58 -2.90 -1.84
C PRO A 47 18.63 -3.89 -2.35
N ALA A 48 18.88 -3.88 -3.66
CA ALA A 48 19.89 -4.73 -4.30
C ALA A 48 21.34 -4.31 -3.92
N HIS A 49 21.51 -3.06 -3.52
CA HIS A 49 22.79 -2.50 -3.09
C HIS A 49 22.63 -1.66 -1.82
N PRO A 50 23.66 -1.60 -0.96
CA PRO A 50 23.67 -0.66 0.16
C PRO A 50 23.42 0.78 -0.32
N PRO A 51 22.61 1.57 0.41
CA PRO A 51 22.27 2.93 -0.01
C PRO A 51 23.49 3.86 -0.01
N MET A 52 23.38 4.97 -0.74
CA MET A 52 24.44 6.00 -0.76
C MET A 52 24.53 6.77 0.57
N PHE A 53 23.44 6.81 1.33
CA PHE A 53 23.34 7.58 2.58
C PHE A 53 22.82 6.68 3.71
N ASP A 54 23.41 6.84 4.90
CA ASP A 54 23.05 6.01 6.06
C ASP A 54 21.65 6.30 6.64
N ASP A 55 21.06 7.44 6.29
CA ASP A 55 19.73 7.87 6.72
C ASP A 55 18.63 7.57 5.69
N ASP A 56 18.92 6.76 4.68
CA ASP A 56 17.91 6.32 3.71
C ASP A 56 16.87 5.39 4.35
N VAL A 57 15.71 5.27 3.72
CA VAL A 57 14.53 4.61 4.31
C VAL A 57 14.18 3.30 3.60
N VAL A 58 13.45 2.42 4.28
CA VAL A 58 13.04 1.11 3.74
C VAL A 58 12.32 1.22 2.39
N LEU A 59 11.54 2.28 2.19
CA LEU A 59 10.78 2.53 0.96
C LEU A 59 11.64 2.98 -0.24
N SER A 60 12.94 3.24 -0.03
CA SER A 60 13.91 3.44 -1.12
C SER A 60 14.40 2.12 -1.73
N GLY A 61 14.16 0.98 -1.08
CA GLY A 61 14.61 -0.33 -1.56
C GLY A 61 13.98 -0.71 -2.89
N ASP A 62 14.75 -1.40 -3.74
CA ASP A 62 14.25 -1.91 -5.02
C ASP A 62 13.01 -2.80 -4.80
N GLY A 63 12.03 -2.71 -5.70
CA GLY A 63 10.84 -3.52 -5.61
C GLY A 63 11.10 -4.96 -6.02
N MET A 64 10.65 -5.88 -5.18
CA MET A 64 10.48 -7.28 -5.55
C MET A 64 8.99 -7.62 -5.57
N VAL A 65 8.61 -8.50 -6.48
CA VAL A 65 7.30 -9.14 -6.50
C VAL A 65 7.45 -10.57 -6.04
N ALA A 66 6.71 -10.93 -4.97
CA ALA A 66 6.61 -12.31 -4.49
C ALA A 66 5.25 -12.88 -4.84
N LYS A 67 5.19 -14.19 -5.14
CA LYS A 67 3.99 -14.93 -5.48
C LYS A 67 3.91 -16.22 -4.68
N PHE A 68 2.79 -16.42 -3.98
CA PHE A 68 2.34 -17.74 -3.54
C PHE A 68 1.28 -18.23 -4.51
N ALA A 69 1.60 -19.21 -5.33
CA ALA A 69 0.64 -19.88 -6.19
C ALA A 69 0.00 -21.02 -5.40
N ILE A 70 -1.33 -20.99 -5.29
CA ILE A 70 -2.11 -21.97 -4.52
C ILE A 70 -3.02 -22.70 -5.48
N HIS A 71 -2.91 -24.03 -5.51
CA HIS A 71 -3.74 -24.90 -6.33
C HIS A 71 -3.89 -26.27 -5.68
N ASP A 72 -5.10 -26.80 -5.61
CA ASP A 72 -5.40 -28.12 -4.98
C ASP A 72 -4.80 -28.27 -3.57
N GLY A 73 -4.81 -27.19 -2.76
CA GLY A 73 -4.25 -27.17 -1.41
C GLY A 73 -2.73 -27.23 -1.33
N LYS A 74 -2.03 -27.13 -2.48
CA LYS A 74 -0.56 -27.06 -2.57
C LYS A 74 -0.13 -25.64 -2.79
N VAL A 75 1.09 -25.31 -2.36
CA VAL A 75 1.65 -23.96 -2.45
C VAL A 75 3.02 -23.99 -3.10
N ASP A 76 3.16 -23.22 -4.17
CA ASP A 76 4.45 -22.87 -4.77
C ASP A 76 4.79 -21.43 -4.45
N TYR A 77 6.07 -21.11 -4.37
CA TYR A 77 6.55 -19.75 -4.10
C TYR A 77 7.60 -19.30 -5.12
N ALA A 78 7.56 -18.03 -5.49
CA ALA A 78 8.60 -17.38 -6.27
C ALA A 78 8.72 -15.90 -5.87
N ILE A 79 9.93 -15.33 -5.96
CA ILE A 79 10.18 -13.90 -5.77
C ILE A 79 11.24 -13.42 -6.76
N ARG A 80 11.00 -12.24 -7.38
CA ARG A 80 11.92 -11.60 -8.32
C ARG A 80 11.94 -10.09 -8.15
N TYR A 81 13.06 -9.46 -8.50
CA TYR A 81 13.14 -8.02 -8.64
C TYR A 81 12.29 -7.52 -9.81
N VAL A 82 11.63 -6.39 -9.59
CA VAL A 82 11.03 -5.61 -10.68
C VAL A 82 12.16 -4.85 -11.37
N GLU A 83 12.44 -5.17 -12.62
CA GLU A 83 13.54 -4.58 -13.37
C GLU A 83 13.19 -3.16 -13.86
N THR A 84 13.05 -2.23 -12.90
CA THR A 84 12.87 -0.79 -13.18
C THR A 84 14.10 -0.19 -13.86
N GLU A 85 14.00 1.02 -14.41
CA GLU A 85 15.15 1.73 -14.96
C GLU A 85 16.24 1.91 -13.92
N ARG A 86 15.86 2.34 -12.69
CA ARG A 86 16.76 2.47 -11.55
C ARG A 86 17.51 1.17 -11.27
N TYR A 87 16.77 0.08 -11.05
CA TYR A 87 17.36 -1.24 -10.78
C TYR A 87 18.40 -1.66 -11.84
N LYS A 88 18.06 -1.50 -13.14
CA LYS A 88 18.97 -1.84 -14.23
C LYS A 88 20.26 -1.03 -14.23
N LEU A 89 20.16 0.27 -13.95
CA LEU A 89 21.31 1.17 -13.88
C LEU A 89 22.23 0.81 -12.69
N GLU A 90 21.66 0.61 -11.50
CA GLU A 90 22.41 0.26 -10.30
C GLU A 90 23.00 -1.15 -10.38
N LYS A 91 22.29 -2.13 -10.96
CA LYS A 91 22.80 -3.48 -11.24
C LYS A 91 24.01 -3.43 -12.19
N ALA A 92 23.96 -2.63 -13.25
CA ALA A 92 25.08 -2.45 -14.17
C ALA A 92 26.29 -1.76 -13.50
N ALA A 93 26.04 -0.78 -12.66
CA ALA A 93 27.07 -0.07 -11.89
C ALA A 93 27.59 -0.87 -10.68
N ARG A 94 26.87 -1.90 -10.23
CA ARG A 94 27.15 -2.72 -9.05
C ARG A 94 27.24 -1.88 -7.77
N ARG A 95 26.48 -0.81 -7.69
CA ARG A 95 26.35 0.09 -6.53
C ARG A 95 25.10 0.93 -6.66
N ALA A 96 24.64 1.52 -5.54
CA ALA A 96 23.63 2.55 -5.56
C ALA A 96 24.09 3.79 -6.33
N LEU A 97 23.20 4.39 -7.11
CA LEU A 97 23.39 5.61 -7.90
C LEU A 97 22.38 6.68 -7.54
N PHE A 98 21.21 6.27 -7.09
CA PHE A 98 20.16 7.19 -6.64
C PHE A 98 20.33 7.44 -5.15
N GLY A 99 20.23 8.73 -4.78
CA GLY A 99 20.48 9.20 -3.43
C GLY A 99 19.29 8.98 -2.49
N GLN A 100 19.09 9.92 -1.56
CA GLN A 100 18.05 9.84 -0.55
C GLN A 100 16.65 9.71 -1.15
N TYR A 101 15.75 9.13 -0.38
CA TYR A 101 14.35 8.91 -0.74
C TYR A 101 13.71 10.13 -1.39
N ARG A 102 13.30 9.99 -2.67
CA ARG A 102 12.65 11.01 -3.49
C ARG A 102 13.41 12.35 -3.61
N ASN A 103 14.73 12.39 -3.34
CA ASN A 103 15.54 13.61 -3.47
C ASN A 103 16.54 13.51 -4.63
N PRO A 104 16.21 13.98 -5.85
CA PRO A 104 17.09 13.87 -7.01
C PRO A 104 18.35 14.76 -6.93
N PHE A 105 18.39 15.72 -6.00
CA PHE A 105 19.58 16.56 -5.80
C PHE A 105 20.73 15.84 -5.09
N THR A 106 20.47 14.64 -4.58
CA THR A 106 21.47 13.78 -3.93
C THR A 106 21.93 12.60 -4.81
N ASP A 107 21.44 12.51 -6.04
CA ASP A 107 21.78 11.44 -6.99
C ASP A 107 23.20 11.58 -7.52
N ASP A 108 23.79 10.44 -7.93
CA ASP A 108 25.01 10.43 -8.74
C ASP A 108 24.73 11.15 -10.09
N ALA A 109 25.66 12.00 -10.52
CA ALA A 109 25.49 12.79 -11.74
C ALA A 109 25.23 11.93 -13.01
N SER A 110 25.65 10.67 -13.02
CA SER A 110 25.44 9.74 -14.15
C SER A 110 23.97 9.37 -14.37
N VAL A 111 23.10 9.57 -13.35
CA VAL A 111 21.68 9.23 -13.44
C VAL A 111 20.76 10.46 -13.41
N ALA A 112 21.31 11.65 -13.62
CA ALA A 112 20.52 12.88 -13.64
C ALA A 112 19.37 12.79 -14.67
N GLY A 113 18.13 13.06 -14.21
CA GLY A 113 16.93 13.03 -15.04
C GLY A 113 16.42 11.62 -15.41
N ARG A 114 16.99 10.56 -14.82
CA ARG A 114 16.51 9.19 -15.02
C ARG A 114 15.33 8.88 -14.06
N ASP A 115 14.53 7.88 -14.44
CA ASP A 115 13.43 7.39 -13.61
C ASP A 115 13.97 6.79 -12.31
N ARG A 116 13.43 7.27 -11.17
CA ARG A 116 13.85 6.89 -9.82
C ARG A 116 12.94 5.84 -9.18
N THR A 117 11.78 5.55 -9.80
CA THR A 117 10.79 4.65 -9.18
C THR A 117 11.36 3.26 -8.95
N VAL A 118 10.97 2.69 -7.84
CA VAL A 118 11.38 1.34 -7.42
C VAL A 118 10.25 0.30 -7.52
N ALA A 119 9.02 0.72 -7.83
CA ALA A 119 7.86 -0.16 -8.03
C ALA A 119 7.69 -1.19 -6.89
N ASN A 120 7.76 -0.74 -5.62
CA ASN A 120 7.89 -1.62 -4.45
C ASN A 120 6.69 -1.60 -3.50
N THR A 121 5.58 -0.93 -3.87
CA THR A 121 4.53 -0.63 -2.89
C THR A 121 3.33 -1.56 -3.02
N THR A 122 2.71 -1.68 -4.19
CA THR A 122 1.47 -2.46 -4.34
C THR A 122 1.45 -3.29 -5.63
N PRO A 123 1.14 -4.59 -5.57
CA PRO A 123 0.73 -5.36 -6.73
C PRO A 123 -0.74 -5.03 -7.04
N VAL A 124 -1.02 -4.65 -8.28
CA VAL A 124 -2.36 -4.26 -8.75
C VAL A 124 -2.76 -5.14 -9.91
N TRP A 125 -3.95 -5.76 -9.82
CA TRP A 125 -4.54 -6.51 -10.91
C TRP A 125 -5.66 -5.71 -11.58
N HIS A 126 -5.51 -5.44 -12.87
CA HIS A 126 -6.57 -4.79 -13.65
C HIS A 126 -6.51 -5.22 -15.12
N ALA A 127 -7.65 -5.45 -15.72
CA ALA A 127 -7.79 -5.75 -17.17
C ALA A 127 -6.83 -6.86 -17.65
N GLY A 128 -6.68 -7.94 -16.86
CA GLY A 128 -5.81 -9.06 -17.21
C GLY A 128 -4.31 -8.78 -17.04
N ARG A 129 -3.90 -7.69 -16.39
CA ARG A 129 -2.50 -7.32 -16.17
C ARG A 129 -2.16 -7.21 -14.69
N LEU A 130 -0.95 -7.61 -14.33
CA LEU A 130 -0.37 -7.39 -13.02
C LEU A 130 0.62 -6.22 -13.11
N PHE A 131 0.40 -5.20 -12.29
CA PHE A 131 1.28 -4.04 -12.18
C PHE A 131 1.95 -4.03 -10.80
N MET A 132 3.21 -3.61 -10.78
CA MET A 132 3.89 -3.21 -9.54
C MET A 132 3.96 -1.70 -9.52
N THR A 133 3.34 -1.08 -8.52
CA THR A 133 3.13 0.37 -8.47
C THR A 133 3.91 1.04 -7.35
N LYS A 134 4.08 2.34 -7.50
CA LYS A 134 4.57 3.30 -6.52
C LYS A 134 4.05 4.68 -6.86
N GLU A 135 4.22 5.64 -5.94
CA GLU A 135 3.69 7.00 -6.06
C GLU A 135 4.64 7.98 -6.77
N ASP A 136 5.93 7.65 -6.91
CA ASP A 136 6.98 8.52 -7.47
C ASP A 136 7.31 8.27 -8.95
N GLY A 137 6.50 7.48 -9.62
CA GLY A 137 6.63 7.14 -11.02
C GLY A 137 5.48 6.29 -11.52
N LEU A 138 5.53 5.87 -12.76
CA LEU A 138 4.54 4.99 -13.35
C LEU A 138 4.75 3.54 -12.90
N GLY A 139 3.67 2.75 -12.92
CA GLY A 139 3.74 1.32 -12.61
C GLY A 139 4.52 0.52 -13.66
N TYR A 140 5.01 -0.64 -13.26
CA TYR A 140 5.63 -1.61 -14.14
C TYR A 140 4.76 -2.84 -14.27
N GLN A 141 4.46 -3.25 -15.49
CA GLN A 141 3.77 -4.50 -15.77
C GLN A 141 4.75 -5.67 -15.57
N VAL A 142 4.27 -6.72 -14.90
CA VAL A 142 5.02 -7.97 -14.73
C VAL A 142 4.17 -9.16 -15.21
N ASP A 143 4.82 -10.17 -15.71
CA ASP A 143 4.16 -11.42 -16.08
C ASP A 143 3.72 -12.16 -14.80
N PRO A 144 2.44 -12.49 -14.61
CA PRO A 144 1.97 -13.10 -13.38
C PRO A 144 2.42 -14.55 -13.18
N ASP A 145 2.89 -15.24 -14.22
CA ASP A 145 3.40 -16.60 -14.11
C ASP A 145 4.88 -16.63 -13.79
N THR A 146 5.69 -15.90 -14.55
CA THR A 146 7.16 -15.92 -14.45
C THR A 146 7.73 -14.85 -13.54
N LEU A 147 6.94 -13.81 -13.23
CA LEU A 147 7.33 -12.59 -12.54
C LEU A 147 8.37 -11.75 -13.30
N GLU A 148 8.56 -11.99 -14.60
CA GLU A 148 9.41 -11.18 -15.45
C GLU A 148 8.79 -9.78 -15.66
N THR A 149 9.62 -8.76 -15.61
CA THR A 149 9.18 -7.39 -15.88
C THR A 149 8.98 -7.19 -17.38
N LEU A 150 7.75 -6.85 -17.77
CA LEU A 150 7.38 -6.62 -19.16
C LEU A 150 7.68 -5.18 -19.60
N GLY A 151 7.64 -4.22 -18.68
CA GLY A 151 7.99 -2.83 -18.93
C GLY A 151 7.16 -1.83 -18.13
N ARG A 152 7.49 -0.56 -18.29
CA ARG A 152 6.75 0.56 -17.69
C ARG A 152 5.41 0.73 -18.42
N TRP A 153 4.34 1.01 -17.66
CA TRP A 153 2.99 1.13 -18.20
C TRP A 153 2.50 2.58 -18.16
N ASP A 154 2.19 3.14 -19.31
CA ASP A 154 1.72 4.52 -19.48
C ASP A 154 0.44 4.60 -20.33
N TYR A 155 -0.30 3.50 -20.44
CA TYR A 155 -1.49 3.40 -21.30
C TYR A 155 -1.18 3.77 -22.76
N TYR A 156 -0.10 3.23 -23.30
CA TYR A 156 0.39 3.50 -24.67
C TYR A 156 0.64 5.00 -24.93
N GLY A 157 1.14 5.74 -23.95
CA GLY A 157 1.40 7.17 -24.01
C GLY A 157 0.15 8.05 -23.85
N ALA A 158 -1.00 7.46 -23.51
CA ALA A 158 -2.22 8.22 -23.26
C ALA A 158 -2.16 8.97 -21.93
N LEU A 159 -1.63 8.36 -20.87
CA LEU A 159 -1.46 8.98 -19.56
C LEU A 159 -0.39 10.07 -19.61
N LYS A 160 -0.71 11.28 -19.15
CA LYS A 160 0.19 12.43 -19.14
C LYS A 160 0.83 12.68 -17.79
N SER A 161 0.25 12.17 -16.71
CA SER A 161 0.87 12.18 -15.39
C SER A 161 2.23 11.51 -15.42
N GLN A 162 3.20 12.08 -14.71
CA GLN A 162 4.52 11.48 -14.50
C GLN A 162 4.52 10.46 -13.36
N THR A 163 3.46 10.46 -12.55
CA THR A 163 3.32 9.64 -11.35
C THR A 163 2.02 8.83 -11.39
N PHE A 164 1.95 7.83 -10.54
CA PHE A 164 0.80 6.96 -10.35
C PHE A 164 0.46 6.90 -8.85
N THR A 165 -0.54 6.12 -8.44
CA THR A 165 -0.84 5.85 -7.03
C THR A 165 -0.40 4.45 -6.61
N ALA A 166 -0.12 4.28 -5.33
CA ALA A 166 0.00 2.96 -4.72
C ALA A 166 -1.37 2.28 -4.51
N HIS A 167 -2.46 3.07 -4.43
CA HIS A 167 -3.80 2.60 -4.09
C HIS A 167 -4.86 2.94 -5.15
N PRO A 168 -4.78 2.37 -6.37
CA PRO A 168 -5.88 2.51 -7.31
C PRO A 168 -7.13 1.79 -6.78
N ARG A 169 -8.31 2.26 -7.16
CA ARG A 169 -9.60 1.69 -6.76
C ARG A 169 -10.29 1.07 -7.98
N VAL A 170 -10.60 -0.22 -7.89
CA VAL A 170 -11.37 -0.91 -8.94
C VAL A 170 -12.81 -1.02 -8.47
N ASP A 171 -13.74 -0.47 -9.25
CA ASP A 171 -15.17 -0.61 -8.97
C ASP A 171 -15.61 -2.04 -9.30
N PRO A 172 -16.18 -2.77 -8.32
CA PRO A 172 -16.51 -4.19 -8.50
C PRO A 172 -17.65 -4.43 -9.51
N GLU A 173 -18.50 -3.43 -9.81
CA GLU A 173 -19.59 -3.57 -10.77
C GLU A 173 -19.18 -3.21 -12.18
N THR A 174 -18.50 -2.07 -12.34
CA THR A 174 -18.10 -1.60 -13.68
C THR A 174 -16.81 -2.23 -14.16
N GLY A 175 -15.93 -2.65 -13.22
CA GLY A 175 -14.58 -3.11 -13.49
C GLY A 175 -13.63 -1.98 -13.89
N GLU A 176 -14.06 -0.73 -13.80
CA GLU A 176 -13.23 0.44 -14.06
C GLU A 176 -12.24 0.65 -12.93
N MET A 177 -11.03 1.10 -13.29
CA MET A 177 -10.01 1.47 -12.33
C MET A 177 -9.91 2.99 -12.25
N PHE A 178 -10.10 3.51 -11.04
CA PHE A 178 -9.92 4.91 -10.68
C PHE A 178 -8.55 5.06 -10.02
N PHE A 179 -7.77 6.02 -10.47
CA PHE A 179 -6.44 6.25 -9.94
C PHE A 179 -6.03 7.72 -10.05
N PHE A 180 -4.96 8.08 -9.36
CA PHE A 180 -4.43 9.43 -9.39
C PHE A 180 -2.91 9.40 -9.33
N GLY A 181 -2.28 10.53 -9.63
CA GLY A 181 -0.89 10.81 -9.34
C GLY A 181 -0.79 12.17 -8.64
N TYR A 182 -0.01 12.29 -7.60
CA TYR A 182 0.35 13.58 -7.02
C TYR A 182 1.79 13.94 -7.41
N GLU A 183 2.17 15.23 -7.32
CA GLU A 183 3.36 15.74 -8.03
C GLU A 183 3.33 15.34 -9.52
N ALA A 184 2.14 15.37 -10.13
CA ALA A 184 1.86 14.71 -11.40
C ALA A 184 2.58 15.33 -12.61
N ASP A 185 2.98 16.60 -12.53
CA ASP A 185 3.77 17.31 -13.54
C ASP A 185 5.20 17.68 -13.10
N GLY A 186 5.63 17.15 -11.95
CA GLY A 186 7.01 17.29 -11.49
C GLY A 186 7.17 17.50 -9.99
N LEU A 187 8.42 17.51 -9.57
CA LEU A 187 8.87 17.58 -8.19
C LEU A 187 8.30 18.82 -7.44
N CYS A 188 7.74 18.60 -6.26
CA CYS A 188 7.10 19.61 -5.42
C CYS A 188 5.90 20.33 -6.08
N SER A 189 5.32 19.78 -7.12
CA SER A 189 4.14 20.32 -7.77
C SER A 189 2.87 20.06 -6.96
N THR A 190 1.95 21.03 -6.91
CA THR A 190 0.62 20.86 -6.34
C THR A 190 -0.34 20.12 -7.26
N LYS A 191 0.09 19.80 -8.50
CA LYS A 191 -0.75 19.15 -9.48
C LYS A 191 -1.05 17.70 -9.12
N ILE A 192 -2.33 17.39 -9.17
CA ILE A 192 -2.87 16.02 -9.10
C ILE A 192 -3.49 15.70 -10.45
N SER A 193 -3.14 14.55 -10.99
CA SER A 193 -3.84 13.92 -12.11
C SER A 193 -4.83 12.92 -11.54
N TYR A 194 -6.10 13.02 -11.89
CA TYR A 194 -7.13 12.02 -11.61
C TYR A 194 -7.55 11.35 -12.90
N ALA A 195 -7.51 10.03 -12.94
CA ALA A 195 -7.67 9.27 -14.16
C ALA A 195 -8.58 8.05 -13.98
N ILE A 196 -9.21 7.63 -15.06
CA ILE A 196 -10.10 6.47 -15.12
C ILE A 196 -9.68 5.59 -16.31
N ALA A 197 -9.47 4.30 -16.03
CA ALA A 197 -9.31 3.27 -17.04
C ALA A 197 -10.55 2.38 -17.06
N ASP A 198 -11.03 2.04 -18.26
CA ASP A 198 -12.16 1.13 -18.41
C ASP A 198 -11.80 -0.32 -18.01
N ARG A 199 -12.79 -1.20 -17.98
CA ARG A 199 -12.62 -2.63 -17.65
C ARG A 199 -11.65 -3.39 -18.56
N ASP A 200 -11.40 -2.85 -19.77
CA ASP A 200 -10.48 -3.43 -20.74
C ASP A 200 -9.07 -2.81 -20.62
N GLY A 201 -8.88 -1.88 -19.69
CA GLY A 201 -7.58 -1.24 -19.40
C GLY A 201 -7.24 -0.07 -20.34
N ARG A 202 -8.24 0.55 -21.00
CA ARG A 202 -8.04 1.76 -21.80
C ARG A 202 -8.24 2.98 -20.91
N LEU A 203 -7.34 3.95 -21.02
CA LEU A 203 -7.52 5.25 -20.36
C LEU A 203 -8.69 6.00 -21.03
N ILE A 204 -9.74 6.30 -20.27
CA ILE A 204 -10.95 6.98 -20.77
C ILE A 204 -11.08 8.41 -20.26
N SER A 205 -10.39 8.77 -19.19
CA SER A 205 -10.37 10.12 -18.63
C SER A 205 -9.07 10.38 -17.91
N GLU A 206 -8.54 11.60 -18.05
CA GLU A 206 -7.49 12.17 -17.21
C GLU A 206 -7.78 13.65 -17.02
N GLN A 207 -7.91 14.11 -15.79
CA GLN A 207 -8.19 15.48 -15.41
C GLN A 207 -7.19 15.94 -14.36
N TRP A 208 -6.93 17.26 -14.31
CA TRP A 208 -5.90 17.81 -13.47
C TRP A 208 -6.46 18.92 -12.55
N PHE A 209 -6.07 18.88 -11.29
CA PHE A 209 -6.42 19.93 -10.32
C PHE A 209 -5.23 20.23 -9.39
N ASP A 210 -5.33 21.31 -8.62
CA ASP A 210 -4.35 21.68 -7.61
C ASP A 210 -4.85 21.29 -6.22
N GLN A 211 -3.99 20.65 -5.43
CA GLN A 211 -4.20 20.49 -4.00
C GLN A 211 -3.84 21.79 -3.24
N PRO A 212 -4.36 22.01 -2.01
CA PRO A 212 -4.10 23.21 -1.24
C PRO A 212 -2.61 23.51 -0.98
N TYR A 213 -1.80 22.48 -0.87
CA TYR A 213 -0.33 22.52 -0.73
C TYR A 213 0.24 21.20 -1.23
N CYS A 214 1.52 21.17 -1.62
CA CYS A 214 2.15 19.93 -2.13
C CYS A 214 2.30 18.90 -1.01
N SER A 215 1.29 18.03 -0.85
CA SER A 215 1.24 16.96 0.14
C SER A 215 1.49 15.59 -0.49
N THR A 216 1.98 14.66 0.33
CA THR A 216 1.84 13.25 0.01
C THR A 216 0.38 12.82 0.16
N ILE A 217 -0.20 12.27 -0.91
CA ILE A 217 -1.52 11.65 -0.89
C ILE A 217 -1.29 10.17 -1.11
N HIS A 218 -1.23 9.41 -0.01
CA HIS A 218 -0.92 7.99 -0.12
C HIS A 218 -2.11 7.20 -0.66
N ASP A 219 -3.30 7.51 -0.18
CA ASP A 219 -4.53 6.79 -0.50
C ASP A 219 -5.68 7.76 -0.81
N PHE A 220 -6.67 7.30 -1.58
CA PHE A 220 -7.91 7.99 -1.88
C PHE A 220 -9.07 7.00 -1.87
N ALA A 221 -10.30 7.49 -1.93
CA ALA A 221 -11.47 6.63 -1.94
C ALA A 221 -12.43 6.99 -3.08
N ILE A 222 -13.23 6.01 -3.47
CA ILE A 222 -14.40 6.21 -4.33
C ILE A 222 -15.66 5.76 -3.59
N THR A 223 -16.80 6.38 -3.93
CA THR A 223 -18.12 5.87 -3.66
C THR A 223 -18.80 5.51 -4.99
N GLU A 224 -20.08 5.19 -4.97
CA GLU A 224 -20.84 4.98 -6.20
C GLU A 224 -20.83 6.23 -7.10
N HIS A 225 -20.85 7.44 -6.49
CA HIS A 225 -20.96 8.69 -7.25
C HIS A 225 -19.76 9.63 -7.09
N TYR A 226 -18.89 9.46 -6.09
CA TYR A 226 -17.84 10.43 -5.77
C TYR A 226 -16.44 9.84 -5.76
N ALA A 227 -15.45 10.69 -6.04
CA ALA A 227 -14.03 10.48 -5.74
C ALA A 227 -13.63 11.43 -4.60
N ILE A 228 -12.84 10.92 -3.63
CA ILE A 228 -12.54 11.59 -2.38
C ILE A 228 -11.04 11.61 -2.16
N PHE A 229 -10.47 12.80 -1.99
CA PHE A 229 -9.03 13.05 -1.84
C PHE A 229 -8.75 13.69 -0.48
N PRO A 230 -8.38 12.92 0.56
CA PRO A 230 -7.92 13.49 1.81
C PRO A 230 -6.49 14.00 1.65
N ILE A 231 -6.25 15.23 2.12
CA ILE A 231 -4.96 15.94 2.05
C ILE A 231 -4.47 16.19 3.47
N PHE A 232 -3.36 15.57 3.82
CA PHE A 232 -2.76 15.68 5.15
C PHE A 232 -1.50 16.54 5.11
N PRO A 233 -1.14 17.22 6.22
CA PRO A 233 -0.07 18.23 6.23
C PRO A 233 1.35 17.62 6.27
N THR A 234 1.64 16.65 5.43
CA THR A 234 2.98 16.12 5.21
C THR A 234 3.45 16.59 3.83
N ILE A 235 4.26 17.62 3.80
CA ILE A 235 4.50 18.43 2.62
C ILE A 235 5.91 18.33 2.06
N ALA A 236 6.01 18.47 0.73
CA ALA A 236 7.29 18.67 0.03
C ALA A 236 7.69 20.15 0.05
N ASP A 237 9.00 20.40 0.04
CA ASP A 237 9.59 21.72 -0.04
C ASP A 237 10.86 21.67 -0.89
N LEU A 238 10.86 22.45 -1.98
CA LEU A 238 11.93 22.39 -2.98
C LEU A 238 13.27 22.93 -2.44
N ASP A 239 13.25 23.93 -1.57
CA ASP A 239 14.48 24.51 -1.01
C ASP A 239 15.09 23.55 0.02
N ARG A 240 14.26 22.86 0.81
CA ARG A 240 14.69 21.75 1.69
C ARG A 240 15.37 20.64 0.89
N LEU A 241 14.76 20.22 -0.24
CA LEU A 241 15.34 19.20 -1.11
C LEU A 241 16.68 19.60 -1.70
N LYS A 242 16.79 20.84 -2.23
CA LYS A 242 18.06 21.38 -2.76
C LYS A 242 19.14 21.47 -1.72
N ALA A 243 18.77 21.66 -0.45
CA ALA A 243 19.71 21.64 0.67
C ALA A 243 20.10 20.23 1.13
N GLY A 244 19.64 19.16 0.43
CA GLY A 244 19.91 17.76 0.79
C GLY A 244 19.01 17.22 1.90
N GLY A 245 17.88 17.88 2.19
CA GLY A 245 16.92 17.47 3.21
C GLY A 245 15.89 16.45 2.71
N ALA A 246 15.07 15.97 3.64
CA ALA A 246 14.01 14.99 3.36
C ALA A 246 12.94 15.55 2.43
N HIS A 247 12.40 14.71 1.55
CA HIS A 247 11.31 15.09 0.64
C HIS A 247 10.05 15.49 1.42
N TRP A 248 9.61 14.65 2.35
CA TRP A 248 8.43 14.89 3.16
C TRP A 248 8.76 15.37 4.55
N ALA A 249 8.01 16.37 5.03
CA ALA A 249 8.03 16.75 6.43
C ALA A 249 6.61 17.09 6.89
N HIS A 250 6.23 16.55 8.04
CA HIS A 250 4.92 16.77 8.64
C HIS A 250 4.87 18.12 9.36
N GLN A 251 3.76 18.85 9.19
CA GLN A 251 3.52 20.16 9.81
C GLN A 251 2.31 20.11 10.75
N GLN A 252 2.56 20.07 12.04
CA GLN A 252 1.53 19.91 13.06
C GLN A 252 0.50 21.04 13.09
N ASP A 253 0.90 22.27 12.71
CA ASP A 253 0.03 23.44 12.76
C ASP A 253 -0.75 23.70 11.46
N LEU A 254 -0.54 22.91 10.43
CA LEU A 254 -1.19 23.07 9.14
C LEU A 254 -2.49 22.25 9.08
N GLU A 255 -3.50 22.83 8.45
CA GLU A 255 -4.84 22.23 8.31
C GLU A 255 -4.83 21.03 7.36
N SER A 256 -5.62 20.01 7.66
CA SER A 256 -5.97 18.96 6.69
C SER A 256 -7.16 19.38 5.84
N TRP A 257 -7.30 18.78 4.67
CA TRP A 257 -8.38 19.05 3.73
C TRP A 257 -8.95 17.76 3.15
N VAL A 258 -10.19 17.82 2.66
CA VAL A 258 -10.78 16.74 1.87
C VAL A 258 -11.43 17.32 0.64
N GLY A 259 -10.97 16.90 -0.53
CA GLY A 259 -11.61 17.20 -1.81
C GLY A 259 -12.62 16.12 -2.15
N ILE A 260 -13.87 16.47 -2.47
CA ILE A 260 -14.91 15.55 -2.92
C ILE A 260 -15.48 16.06 -4.23
N MET A 261 -15.47 15.22 -5.27
CA MET A 261 -16.04 15.55 -6.58
C MET A 261 -16.84 14.36 -7.14
N PRO A 262 -17.82 14.60 -8.04
CA PRO A 262 -18.44 13.50 -8.76
C PRO A 262 -17.39 12.69 -9.53
N ARG A 263 -17.37 11.35 -9.36
CA ARG A 263 -16.26 10.52 -9.88
C ARG A 263 -16.13 10.51 -11.40
N TYR A 264 -17.22 10.82 -12.12
CA TYR A 264 -17.25 11.03 -13.57
C TYR A 264 -17.45 12.52 -13.97
N GLY A 265 -17.50 13.41 -12.96
CA GLY A 265 -17.69 14.84 -13.17
C GLY A 265 -16.40 15.56 -13.57
N LYS A 266 -16.44 16.87 -13.49
CA LYS A 266 -15.30 17.73 -13.77
C LYS A 266 -14.60 18.14 -12.47
N VAL A 267 -13.29 18.36 -12.55
CA VAL A 267 -12.49 18.79 -11.38
C VAL A 267 -12.95 20.14 -10.83
N GLU A 268 -13.59 20.99 -11.63
CA GLU A 268 -14.19 22.25 -11.21
C GLU A 268 -15.40 22.07 -10.28
N GLU A 269 -15.98 20.87 -10.23
CA GLU A 269 -17.07 20.52 -9.31
C GLU A 269 -16.56 20.08 -7.93
N MET A 270 -15.23 20.08 -7.74
CA MET A 270 -14.60 19.71 -6.45
C MET A 270 -15.06 20.63 -5.32
N ARG A 271 -15.57 20.00 -4.25
CA ARG A 271 -15.85 20.68 -2.99
C ARG A 271 -14.75 20.37 -2.00
N TRP A 272 -14.26 21.40 -1.32
CA TRP A 272 -13.22 21.26 -0.31
C TRP A 272 -13.80 21.39 1.08
N PHE A 273 -13.41 20.48 1.95
CA PHE A 273 -13.78 20.45 3.36
C PHE A 273 -12.53 20.56 4.23
N LYS A 274 -12.66 21.30 5.34
CA LYS A 274 -11.57 21.64 6.22
C LYS A 274 -11.56 20.73 7.44
N GLY A 275 -10.46 20.03 7.68
CA GLY A 275 -10.26 19.17 8.83
C GLY A 275 -9.37 19.81 9.90
N ARG A 276 -9.05 19.02 10.93
CA ARG A 276 -8.18 19.44 12.02
C ARG A 276 -6.74 19.62 11.55
N ASN A 277 -5.98 20.48 12.27
CA ASN A 277 -4.56 20.65 12.05
C ASN A 277 -3.78 19.39 12.47
N GLY A 278 -2.71 19.10 11.76
CA GLY A 278 -1.69 18.16 12.14
C GLY A 278 -2.11 16.68 12.13
N VAL A 279 -3.35 16.35 11.77
CA VAL A 279 -3.78 14.95 11.66
C VAL A 279 -3.16 14.28 10.44
N SER A 280 -3.04 12.96 10.50
CA SER A 280 -2.49 12.15 9.42
C SER A 280 -3.23 10.82 9.32
N ALA A 281 -3.45 10.35 8.10
CA ALA A 281 -3.81 8.97 7.80
C ALA A 281 -3.04 8.52 6.57
N PHE A 282 -2.55 7.29 6.60
CA PHE A 282 -1.94 6.68 5.41
C PHE A 282 -2.98 5.92 4.62
N HIS A 283 -3.73 5.03 5.26
CA HIS A 283 -4.68 4.17 4.59
C HIS A 283 -6.13 4.50 4.96
N LEU A 284 -6.98 4.40 3.93
CA LEU A 284 -8.42 4.51 4.04
C LEU A 284 -9.04 3.11 4.02
N VAL A 285 -10.05 2.89 4.84
CA VAL A 285 -10.78 1.62 4.84
C VAL A 285 -11.70 1.55 3.65
N ASN A 286 -12.63 2.52 3.57
CA ASN A 286 -13.62 2.62 2.51
C ASN A 286 -14.30 3.99 2.53
N ALA A 287 -14.96 4.33 1.44
CA ALA A 287 -15.97 5.38 1.43
C ALA A 287 -17.27 4.83 0.84
N TYR A 288 -18.40 5.40 1.26
CA TYR A 288 -19.71 4.98 0.78
C TYR A 288 -20.76 6.06 1.02
N GLU A 289 -21.91 5.87 0.40
CA GLU A 289 -23.07 6.76 0.54
C GLU A 289 -24.17 6.02 1.29
N GLU A 290 -24.76 6.66 2.30
CA GLU A 290 -25.87 6.14 3.08
C GLU A 290 -26.71 7.29 3.63
N ASP A 291 -28.03 7.18 3.57
CA ASP A 291 -28.99 8.16 4.11
C ASP A 291 -28.77 9.62 3.66
N GLY A 292 -28.21 9.83 2.45
CA GLY A 292 -27.93 11.16 1.90
C GLY A 292 -26.60 11.77 2.35
N PHE A 293 -25.78 11.01 3.06
CA PHE A 293 -24.44 11.40 3.50
C PHE A 293 -23.37 10.62 2.74
N VAL A 294 -22.19 11.22 2.61
CA VAL A 294 -20.96 10.54 2.21
C VAL A 294 -20.16 10.23 3.47
N HIS A 295 -19.77 8.97 3.62
CA HIS A 295 -18.93 8.49 4.72
C HIS A 295 -17.55 8.10 4.20
N LEU A 296 -16.51 8.46 4.96
CA LEU A 296 -15.13 8.04 4.73
C LEU A 296 -14.57 7.46 6.03
N ASP A 297 -14.20 6.18 6.00
CA ASP A 297 -13.56 5.49 7.12
C ASP A 297 -12.06 5.39 6.88
N LEU A 298 -11.24 5.81 7.86
CA LEU A 298 -9.80 5.94 7.74
C LEU A 298 -9.07 5.64 9.04
N CYS A 299 -7.80 5.20 8.90
CA CYS A 299 -6.88 4.99 10.03
C CYS A 299 -6.24 6.33 10.42
N LEU A 300 -6.92 7.13 11.26
CA LEU A 300 -6.53 8.49 11.59
C LEU A 300 -5.65 8.54 12.84
N SER A 301 -4.61 9.39 12.78
CA SER A 301 -3.73 9.74 13.90
C SER A 301 -3.71 11.25 14.14
N ASP A 302 -3.44 11.67 15.37
CA ASP A 302 -3.37 13.10 15.77
C ASP A 302 -2.06 13.78 15.33
N THR A 303 -1.16 13.03 14.72
CA THR A 303 0.09 13.50 14.11
C THR A 303 0.60 12.44 13.11
N ASN A 304 1.77 12.67 12.51
CA ASN A 304 2.43 11.66 11.69
C ASN A 304 2.83 10.42 12.51
N ALA A 305 2.29 9.26 12.14
CA ALA A 305 2.58 7.99 12.79
C ALA A 305 3.80 7.25 12.18
N PHE A 306 4.35 7.73 11.06
CA PHE A 306 5.41 7.04 10.34
C PHE A 306 6.79 7.62 10.68
N GLY A 307 7.60 6.84 11.37
CA GLY A 307 8.93 7.26 11.85
C GLY A 307 9.92 7.66 10.76
N PHE A 308 9.68 7.30 9.50
CA PHE A 308 10.53 7.71 8.37
C PHE A 308 10.16 9.09 7.79
N MET A 309 9.01 9.65 8.13
CA MET A 309 8.64 11.01 7.81
C MET A 309 9.02 11.92 8.97
N ARG A 310 9.78 12.97 8.69
CA ARG A 310 10.27 13.90 9.72
C ARG A 310 9.23 14.94 10.05
N GLU A 311 9.23 15.40 11.31
CA GLU A 311 8.52 16.60 11.71
C GLU A 311 9.26 17.84 11.18
N ALA A 312 8.54 18.80 10.59
CA ALA A 312 9.14 20.02 10.05
C ALA A 312 9.82 20.86 11.14
N GLY A 313 9.32 20.81 12.37
CA GLY A 313 9.94 21.44 13.55
C GLY A 313 11.14 20.69 14.12
N GLY A 314 11.52 19.55 13.56
CA GLY A 314 12.67 18.74 13.98
C GLY A 314 12.45 17.91 15.27
N ILE A 315 11.33 18.08 15.95
CA ILE A 315 10.99 17.34 17.18
C ILE A 315 10.05 16.18 16.82
N GLN A 316 10.58 14.97 16.80
CA GLN A 316 9.79 13.78 16.56
C GLN A 316 9.00 13.40 17.83
N ARG A 317 7.69 13.17 17.72
CA ARG A 317 6.89 12.61 18.81
C ARG A 317 7.24 11.16 19.03
N ASP A 318 7.21 10.73 20.30
CA ASP A 318 7.30 9.29 20.62
C ASP A 318 6.05 8.59 20.06
N GLN A 319 6.24 7.52 19.30
CA GLN A 319 5.15 6.77 18.71
C GLN A 319 4.13 6.24 19.74
N ARG A 320 4.59 6.02 20.99
CA ARG A 320 3.73 5.59 22.12
C ARG A 320 2.74 6.67 22.57
N ASP A 321 3.04 7.93 22.29
CA ASP A 321 2.22 9.09 22.67
C ASP A 321 1.24 9.51 21.55
N ILE A 322 1.31 8.88 20.37
CA ILE A 322 0.43 9.16 19.25
C ILE A 322 -0.96 8.59 19.56
N GLN A 323 -1.95 9.46 19.47
CA GLN A 323 -3.34 9.08 19.62
C GLN A 323 -3.97 8.87 18.26
N GLY A 324 -4.79 7.85 18.13
CA GLY A 324 -5.43 7.54 16.86
C GLY A 324 -6.61 6.59 17.03
N GLY A 325 -7.20 6.23 15.92
CA GLY A 325 -8.29 5.26 15.86
C GLY A 325 -8.83 5.12 14.45
N LEU A 326 -9.54 4.02 14.24
CA LEU A 326 -10.41 3.93 13.07
C LEU A 326 -11.49 4.98 13.22
N THR A 327 -11.52 5.94 12.30
CA THR A 327 -12.34 7.15 12.37
C THR A 327 -13.25 7.23 11.16
N ARG A 328 -14.49 7.67 11.37
CA ARG A 328 -15.44 8.00 10.31
C ARG A 328 -15.56 9.50 10.18
N TRP A 329 -15.39 9.99 8.97
CA TRP A 329 -15.78 11.33 8.55
C TRP A 329 -17.10 11.26 7.79
N THR A 330 -18.04 12.15 8.12
CA THR A 330 -19.38 12.19 7.52
C THR A 330 -19.64 13.56 6.92
N PHE A 331 -19.94 13.59 5.63
CA PHE A 331 -20.13 14.79 4.84
C PHE A 331 -21.59 14.92 4.38
N ASP A 332 -22.21 16.07 4.64
CA ASP A 332 -23.51 16.45 4.10
C ASP A 332 -23.31 17.31 2.84
N LEU A 333 -23.37 16.69 1.68
CA LEU A 333 -23.17 17.40 0.42
C LEU A 333 -24.38 18.26 0.00
N SER A 334 -25.52 18.12 0.67
CA SER A 334 -26.71 18.94 0.40
C SER A 334 -26.61 20.36 1.02
N LYS A 335 -25.71 20.54 1.98
CA LYS A 335 -25.48 21.79 2.68
C LYS A 335 -24.32 22.57 2.08
N ASP A 336 -24.44 23.89 2.10
CA ASP A 336 -23.30 24.77 1.87
C ASP A 336 -22.38 24.74 3.11
N GLY A 337 -21.07 24.94 2.87
CA GLY A 337 -20.05 24.97 3.92
C GLY A 337 -18.92 23.98 3.65
N ASP A 338 -17.93 24.00 4.56
CA ASP A 338 -16.66 23.28 4.45
C ASP A 338 -16.37 22.39 5.66
N THR A 339 -17.39 22.08 6.49
CA THR A 339 -17.26 21.27 7.70
C THR A 339 -17.86 19.88 7.52
N PHE A 340 -17.39 18.94 8.33
CA PHE A 340 -17.89 17.55 8.40
C PHE A 340 -17.87 17.06 9.85
N GLU A 341 -18.56 15.95 10.10
CA GLU A 341 -18.55 15.30 11.42
C GLU A 341 -17.41 14.26 11.47
N GLU A 342 -16.75 14.18 12.62
CA GLU A 342 -15.70 13.21 12.90
C GLU A 342 -16.10 12.33 14.09
N ARG A 343 -16.01 11.00 13.96
CA ARG A 343 -16.31 10.04 15.01
C ARG A 343 -15.35 8.86 14.98
N VAL A 344 -14.71 8.56 16.11
CA VAL A 344 -13.94 7.32 16.28
C VAL A 344 -14.90 6.13 16.31
N VAL A 345 -14.65 5.12 15.48
CA VAL A 345 -15.48 3.92 15.32
C VAL A 345 -14.74 2.63 15.69
N GLY A 346 -13.43 2.70 15.91
CA GLY A 346 -12.63 1.54 16.32
C GLY A 346 -11.28 1.91 16.91
N PRO A 347 -10.54 0.92 17.45
CA PRO A 347 -9.21 1.10 18.01
C PRO A 347 -8.18 1.60 16.98
N PRO A 348 -7.02 2.12 17.45
CA PRO A 348 -5.90 2.46 16.58
C PRO A 348 -5.38 1.25 15.80
N GLY A 349 -4.97 1.49 14.56
CA GLY A 349 -4.37 0.50 13.70
C GLY A 349 -4.16 1.05 12.29
N ASP A 350 -3.68 0.19 11.39
CA ASP A 350 -3.42 0.55 9.99
C ASP A 350 -3.50 -0.69 9.08
N MET A 351 -3.13 -0.55 7.80
CA MET A 351 -3.19 -1.63 6.80
C MET A 351 -4.59 -2.25 6.68
N PRO A 352 -5.64 -1.45 6.47
CA PRO A 352 -6.99 -1.96 6.42
C PRO A 352 -7.26 -2.75 5.13
N ARG A 353 -8.14 -3.73 5.26
CA ARG A 353 -8.66 -4.51 4.14
C ARG A 353 -10.15 -4.73 4.29
N LEU A 354 -10.86 -4.70 3.18
CA LEU A 354 -12.26 -5.10 3.09
C LEU A 354 -12.42 -6.12 1.95
N ARG A 355 -13.62 -6.64 1.77
CA ARG A 355 -13.93 -7.44 0.58
C ARG A 355 -13.91 -6.53 -0.64
N ASP A 356 -13.28 -6.95 -1.72
CA ASP A 356 -13.22 -6.16 -2.96
C ASP A 356 -14.63 -5.79 -3.47
N ALA A 357 -15.63 -6.66 -3.25
CA ALA A 357 -17.03 -6.41 -3.59
C ALA A 357 -17.68 -5.26 -2.81
N ASP A 358 -17.12 -4.85 -1.68
CA ASP A 358 -17.63 -3.77 -0.83
C ASP A 358 -16.96 -2.42 -1.16
N GLN A 359 -16.03 -2.38 -2.10
CA GLN A 359 -15.33 -1.16 -2.48
C GLN A 359 -16.31 -0.10 -2.99
N GLY A 360 -16.32 1.07 -2.34
CA GLY A 360 -17.20 2.19 -2.70
C GLY A 360 -18.65 2.05 -2.24
N ARG A 361 -18.97 1.07 -1.40
CA ARG A 361 -20.32 0.72 -0.95
C ARG A 361 -20.39 0.52 0.56
N PRO A 362 -21.59 0.59 1.18
CA PRO A 362 -21.77 0.17 2.57
C PRO A 362 -21.22 -1.23 2.79
N TYR A 363 -20.48 -1.43 3.87
CA TYR A 363 -19.80 -2.68 4.16
C TYR A 363 -20.12 -3.18 5.58
N ARG A 364 -20.10 -4.50 5.76
CA ARG A 364 -20.39 -5.11 7.06
C ARG A 364 -19.15 -5.19 7.94
N ALA A 365 -18.02 -5.60 7.38
CA ALA A 365 -16.80 -5.84 8.13
C ALA A 365 -15.55 -5.38 7.36
N ALA A 366 -14.54 -4.96 8.12
CA ALA A 366 -13.19 -4.71 7.65
C ALA A 366 -12.17 -5.36 8.59
N TRP A 367 -10.99 -5.63 8.07
CA TRP A 367 -9.85 -6.18 8.79
C TRP A 367 -8.70 -5.18 8.75
N TYR A 368 -7.99 -5.00 9.84
CA TYR A 368 -6.81 -4.12 9.88
C TYR A 368 -5.85 -4.55 10.97
N LEU A 369 -4.61 -4.12 10.85
CA LEU A 369 -3.55 -4.45 11.79
C LEU A 369 -3.55 -3.49 12.96
N SER A 370 -3.23 -4.01 14.14
CA SER A 370 -3.14 -3.24 15.38
C SER A 370 -2.07 -3.85 16.31
N MET A 371 -2.01 -3.33 17.52
CA MET A 371 -1.13 -3.82 18.58
C MET A 371 -1.89 -4.67 19.58
N ASN A 372 -1.37 -5.87 19.87
CA ASN A 372 -1.83 -6.69 20.97
C ASN A 372 -1.15 -6.19 22.27
N PRO A 373 -1.90 -5.63 23.25
CA PRO A 373 -1.29 -5.16 24.49
C PRO A 373 -0.57 -6.25 25.30
N GLN A 374 -0.91 -7.53 25.06
CA GLN A 374 -0.31 -8.69 25.73
C GLN A 374 0.79 -9.35 24.89
N GLY A 375 0.99 -8.91 23.64
CA GLY A 375 1.96 -9.47 22.69
C GLY A 375 3.41 -9.02 22.89
N GLY A 376 3.70 -8.32 23.98
CA GLY A 376 5.03 -7.78 24.25
C GLY A 376 5.40 -6.60 23.33
N PRO A 377 6.68 -6.16 23.35
CA PRO A 377 7.14 -5.08 22.48
C PRO A 377 7.09 -5.50 21.01
N PRO A 378 6.76 -4.56 20.09
CA PRO A 378 6.76 -4.86 18.67
C PRO A 378 8.15 -5.21 18.16
N LEU A 379 8.21 -6.10 17.17
CA LEU A 379 9.47 -6.38 16.47
C LEU A 379 9.90 -5.15 15.66
N PRO A 380 11.21 -4.87 15.60
CA PRO A 380 11.74 -3.79 14.77
C PRO A 380 11.62 -4.16 13.29
N GLY A 381 11.28 -3.18 12.46
CA GLY A 381 11.14 -3.32 11.02
C GLY A 381 9.70 -3.17 10.55
N GLY A 382 9.45 -3.57 9.30
CA GLY A 382 8.18 -3.30 8.63
C GLY A 382 8.14 -1.89 8.01
N PRO A 383 7.07 -1.59 7.21
CA PRO A 383 6.97 -0.34 6.45
C PRO A 383 6.95 0.91 7.35
N VAL A 384 6.39 0.79 8.54
CA VAL A 384 6.20 1.91 9.49
C VAL A 384 7.31 2.01 10.54
N GLY A 385 8.33 1.15 10.46
CA GLY A 385 9.45 1.12 11.41
C GLY A 385 9.27 0.17 12.60
N PHE A 386 8.07 -0.32 12.83
CA PHE A 386 7.74 -1.42 13.74
C PHE A 386 6.71 -2.35 13.10
N ALA A 387 6.62 -3.57 13.59
CA ALA A 387 5.68 -4.54 13.07
C ALA A 387 4.45 -4.66 13.97
N PHE A 388 3.29 -4.73 13.37
CA PHE A 388 2.04 -5.04 14.07
C PHE A 388 2.03 -6.49 14.56
N ASN A 389 1.31 -6.75 15.65
CA ASN A 389 1.18 -8.07 16.26
C ASN A 389 -0.27 -8.47 16.60
N ALA A 390 -1.24 -7.78 16.01
CA ALA A 390 -2.65 -8.13 16.10
C ALA A 390 -3.36 -7.89 14.78
N LEU A 391 -4.33 -8.75 14.47
CA LEU A 391 -5.34 -8.54 13.44
C LEU A 391 -6.67 -8.26 14.13
N LEU A 392 -7.31 -7.19 13.75
CA LEU A 392 -8.66 -6.84 14.17
C LEU A 392 -9.65 -7.07 13.02
N ARG A 393 -10.84 -7.55 13.34
CA ARG A 393 -12.04 -7.52 12.50
C ARG A 393 -13.05 -6.61 13.16
N ILE A 394 -13.51 -5.62 12.45
CA ILE A 394 -14.49 -4.65 12.95
C ILE A 394 -15.76 -4.69 12.11
N GLU A 395 -16.91 -4.58 12.77
CA GLU A 395 -18.22 -4.30 12.17
C GLU A 395 -18.68 -2.90 12.60
N PRO A 396 -18.42 -1.85 11.82
CA PRO A 396 -18.68 -0.47 12.26
C PRO A 396 -20.15 -0.17 12.53
N GLY A 397 -21.07 -0.90 11.90
CA GLY A 397 -22.52 -0.73 12.08
C GLY A 397 -23.03 -1.12 13.47
N ASN A 398 -22.39 -2.07 14.15
CA ASN A 398 -22.79 -2.54 15.48
C ASN A 398 -21.68 -2.43 16.54
N GLY A 399 -20.47 -1.99 16.13
CA GLY A 399 -19.32 -1.81 17.01
C GLY A 399 -18.66 -3.12 17.47
N ARG A 400 -18.98 -4.26 16.85
CA ARG A 400 -18.34 -5.54 17.17
C ARG A 400 -16.88 -5.53 16.73
N ILE A 401 -15.98 -5.97 17.61
CA ILE A 401 -14.56 -6.12 17.33
C ILE A 401 -14.14 -7.52 17.77
N ASP A 402 -13.55 -8.27 16.84
CA ASP A 402 -12.87 -9.53 17.12
C ASP A 402 -11.36 -9.30 16.95
N MET A 403 -10.52 -10.00 17.71
CA MET A 403 -9.06 -9.87 17.65
C MET A 403 -8.38 -11.23 17.58
N MET A 404 -7.40 -11.35 16.68
CA MET A 404 -6.36 -12.36 16.69
C MET A 404 -5.06 -11.69 17.15
N GLY A 405 -4.71 -11.84 18.43
CA GLY A 405 -3.45 -11.34 18.99
C GLY A 405 -2.34 -12.40 18.83
N LEU A 406 -1.17 -11.97 18.40
CA LEU A 406 0.00 -12.84 18.29
C LEU A 406 0.78 -12.90 19.61
N GLU A 407 1.58 -13.97 19.76
CA GLU A 407 2.49 -14.16 20.87
C GLU A 407 3.68 -13.19 20.80
N PRO A 408 4.37 -12.93 21.93
CA PRO A 408 5.60 -12.14 21.93
C PRO A 408 6.64 -12.66 20.92
N GLY A 409 7.29 -11.74 20.23
CA GLY A 409 8.29 -12.07 19.20
C GLY A 409 7.67 -12.50 17.87
N MET A 410 6.40 -12.23 17.65
CA MET A 410 5.73 -12.44 16.37
C MET A 410 5.26 -11.11 15.76
N ALA A 411 5.20 -11.09 14.45
CA ALA A 411 4.71 -9.98 13.63
C ALA A 411 3.77 -10.46 12.53
N ILE A 412 2.87 -9.59 12.11
CA ILE A 412 1.88 -9.85 11.08
C ILE A 412 2.00 -8.81 9.96
N SER A 413 1.95 -9.28 8.72
CA SER A 413 1.85 -8.42 7.54
C SER A 413 0.39 -8.12 7.19
N GLU A 414 0.18 -7.17 6.26
CA GLU A 414 -1.15 -6.84 5.73
C GLU A 414 -1.95 -8.10 5.36
N PRO A 415 -3.22 -8.22 5.83
CA PRO A 415 -4.10 -9.30 5.40
C PRO A 415 -4.61 -9.02 3.98
N VAL A 416 -4.76 -10.06 3.17
CA VAL A 416 -5.44 -9.98 1.87
C VAL A 416 -6.67 -10.86 1.90
N HIS A 417 -7.82 -10.27 1.57
CA HIS A 417 -9.10 -10.97 1.59
C HIS A 417 -9.33 -11.74 0.29
N LEU A 418 -9.86 -12.96 0.44
CA LEU A 418 -10.31 -13.82 -0.65
C LEU A 418 -11.79 -14.14 -0.44
N PRO A 419 -12.64 -13.98 -1.47
CA PRO A 419 -14.05 -14.35 -1.36
C PRO A 419 -14.19 -15.88 -1.24
N SER A 420 -15.24 -16.32 -0.56
CA SER A 420 -15.71 -17.70 -0.60
C SER A 420 -16.85 -17.84 -1.62
N ALA A 421 -16.93 -19.00 -2.25
CA ALA A 421 -18.06 -19.36 -3.09
C ALA A 421 -19.30 -19.76 -2.28
N GLN A 422 -19.18 -19.95 -0.97
CA GLN A 422 -20.26 -20.33 -0.08
C GLN A 422 -21.05 -19.11 0.39
N ASP A 423 -22.34 -19.08 0.15
CA ASP A 423 -23.24 -18.02 0.60
C ASP A 423 -23.16 -17.81 2.11
N GLY A 424 -23.02 -16.54 2.52
CA GLY A 424 -22.96 -16.14 3.92
C GLY A 424 -21.59 -16.38 4.59
N HIS A 425 -20.64 -16.96 3.91
CA HIS A 425 -19.27 -17.10 4.40
C HIS A 425 -18.47 -15.81 4.16
N ASP A 426 -17.74 -15.33 5.18
CA ASP A 426 -16.97 -14.07 5.08
C ASP A 426 -15.70 -14.20 4.20
N GLY A 427 -15.38 -15.41 3.72
CA GLY A 427 -14.18 -15.68 2.93
C GLY A 427 -12.97 -15.98 3.81
N TRP A 428 -11.79 -15.75 3.24
CA TRP A 428 -10.51 -16.12 3.80
C TRP A 428 -9.56 -14.91 3.83
N LEU A 429 -8.59 -14.96 4.72
CA LEU A 429 -7.49 -14.00 4.76
C LEU A 429 -6.16 -14.74 4.57
N LEU A 430 -5.31 -14.20 3.69
CA LEU A 430 -3.92 -14.60 3.55
C LEU A 430 -3.02 -13.51 4.14
N MET A 431 -2.03 -13.90 4.93
CA MET A 431 -1.05 -12.99 5.52
C MET A 431 0.24 -13.73 5.84
N VAL A 432 1.34 -13.01 5.88
CA VAL A 432 2.62 -13.56 6.34
C VAL A 432 2.78 -13.23 7.82
N ILE A 433 3.16 -14.24 8.57
CA ILE A 433 3.54 -14.10 9.98
C ILE A 433 5.03 -14.34 10.09
N ASP A 434 5.72 -13.42 10.74
CA ASP A 434 7.13 -13.54 11.07
C ASP A 434 7.30 -13.85 12.55
N ARG A 435 8.23 -14.75 12.88
CA ARG A 435 8.59 -15.10 14.23
C ARG A 435 10.08 -14.90 14.42
N GLN A 436 10.47 -14.18 15.46
CA GLN A 436 11.85 -14.09 15.88
C GLN A 436 12.29 -15.41 16.49
N ALA A 437 13.32 -16.02 15.92
CA ALA A 437 13.91 -17.30 16.36
C ALA A 437 15.25 -17.12 17.06
N GLY A 438 15.86 -15.95 16.94
CA GLY A 438 17.13 -15.52 17.55
C GLY A 438 17.28 -14.01 17.38
N GLU A 439 18.41 -13.44 17.79
CA GLU A 439 18.62 -11.99 17.78
C GLU A 439 18.48 -11.38 16.35
N ALA A 440 18.97 -12.10 15.34
CA ALA A 440 18.89 -11.71 13.92
C ALA A 440 18.29 -12.81 13.04
N ASP A 441 17.64 -13.82 13.63
CA ASP A 441 17.03 -14.94 12.92
C ASP A 441 15.51 -14.83 12.98
N PHE A 442 14.87 -14.80 11.80
CA PHE A 442 13.43 -14.76 11.63
C PHE A 442 12.95 -15.95 10.81
N LYS A 443 11.80 -16.49 11.19
CA LYS A 443 11.08 -17.52 10.44
C LYS A 443 9.75 -16.97 10.00
N SER A 444 9.43 -17.17 8.74
CA SER A 444 8.19 -16.68 8.13
C SER A 444 7.26 -17.84 7.80
N GLU A 445 5.96 -17.62 7.91
CA GLU A 445 4.91 -18.55 7.51
C GLU A 445 3.82 -17.80 6.74
N LEU A 446 3.28 -18.38 5.68
CA LEU A 446 2.00 -17.95 5.15
C LEU A 446 0.90 -18.57 6.01
N TRP A 447 -0.02 -17.76 6.50
CA TRP A 447 -1.22 -18.20 7.21
C TRP A 447 -2.47 -18.03 6.37
N VAL A 448 -3.35 -19.03 6.45
CA VAL A 448 -4.73 -18.98 5.94
C VAL A 448 -5.66 -18.92 7.13
N VAL A 449 -6.47 -17.86 7.22
CA VAL A 449 -7.37 -17.61 8.34
C VAL A 449 -8.79 -17.44 7.82
N GLU A 450 -9.78 -17.97 8.53
CA GLU A 450 -11.19 -17.71 8.22
C GLU A 450 -11.56 -16.27 8.59
N ALA A 451 -12.00 -15.49 7.59
CA ALA A 451 -12.22 -14.06 7.75
C ALA A 451 -13.32 -13.71 8.77
N GLY A 452 -14.33 -14.58 8.92
CA GLY A 452 -15.43 -14.43 9.91
C GLY A 452 -15.06 -14.87 11.32
N ALA A 453 -13.97 -15.61 11.51
CA ALA A 453 -13.61 -16.26 12.78
C ALA A 453 -12.12 -16.09 13.12
N ILE A 454 -11.57 -14.89 12.93
CA ILE A 454 -10.12 -14.63 13.08
C ILE A 454 -9.55 -15.05 14.46
N ALA A 455 -10.36 -14.96 15.53
CA ALA A 455 -9.93 -15.34 16.86
C ALA A 455 -9.61 -16.85 17.01
N ALA A 456 -10.07 -17.69 16.09
CA ALA A 456 -9.74 -19.11 16.05
C ALA A 456 -8.30 -19.40 15.56
N GLY A 457 -7.64 -18.37 14.97
CA GLY A 457 -6.30 -18.50 14.39
C GLY A 457 -6.30 -19.17 13.00
N PRO A 458 -5.12 -19.60 12.51
CA PRO A 458 -4.98 -20.15 11.17
C PRO A 458 -5.55 -21.57 11.03
N ILE A 459 -6.27 -21.81 9.94
CA ILE A 459 -6.69 -23.16 9.52
C ILE A 459 -5.60 -23.91 8.75
N ALA A 460 -4.69 -23.15 8.13
CA ALA A 460 -3.50 -23.70 7.49
C ALA A 460 -2.30 -22.74 7.65
N ARG A 461 -1.10 -23.34 7.71
CA ARG A 461 0.17 -22.61 7.76
C ARG A 461 1.14 -23.23 6.76
N VAL A 462 1.92 -22.39 6.11
CA VAL A 462 2.95 -22.79 5.15
C VAL A 462 4.29 -22.25 5.62
N PRO A 463 5.13 -23.03 6.31
CA PRO A 463 6.45 -22.60 6.73
C PRO A 463 7.34 -22.28 5.53
N MET A 464 8.04 -21.15 5.57
CA MET A 464 8.96 -20.74 4.52
C MET A 464 10.35 -21.28 4.78
N PRO A 465 11.04 -21.84 3.77
CA PRO A 465 12.39 -22.39 3.93
C PRO A 465 13.46 -21.31 4.13
N LEU A 466 13.18 -20.07 3.71
CA LEU A 466 14.05 -18.90 3.89
C LEU A 466 13.30 -17.78 4.60
N PRO A 467 13.98 -16.91 5.36
CA PRO A 467 13.38 -15.70 5.90
C PRO A 467 12.81 -14.84 4.79
N MET A 468 11.69 -14.19 5.06
CA MET A 468 11.06 -13.24 4.16
C MET A 468 11.27 -11.83 4.71
N ARG A 469 11.55 -10.88 3.81
CA ARG A 469 11.54 -9.47 4.17
C ARG A 469 10.11 -8.97 4.31
N ALA A 470 9.91 -7.96 5.15
CA ALA A 470 8.59 -7.36 5.35
C ALA A 470 8.01 -6.84 4.02
N GLN A 471 6.75 -7.18 3.78
CA GLN A 471 6.00 -6.63 2.63
C GLN A 471 5.46 -5.23 2.94
N VAL A 472 5.07 -4.53 1.87
CA VAL A 472 4.19 -3.35 1.96
C VAL A 472 2.76 -3.82 1.72
N HIS A 473 2.33 -4.01 0.48
CA HIS A 473 0.97 -4.46 0.18
C HIS A 473 0.94 -5.77 -0.58
N GLY A 474 -0.24 -6.41 -0.58
CA GLY A 474 -0.50 -7.62 -1.32
C GLY A 474 -1.82 -7.58 -2.10
N ALA A 475 -1.95 -8.50 -3.05
CA ALA A 475 -3.17 -8.70 -3.83
C ALA A 475 -3.43 -10.18 -4.07
N TRP A 476 -4.70 -10.56 -4.10
CA TRP A 476 -5.12 -11.88 -4.56
C TRP A 476 -5.60 -11.81 -6.01
N VAL A 477 -5.21 -12.79 -6.81
CA VAL A 477 -5.70 -12.98 -8.18
C VAL A 477 -6.14 -14.44 -8.31
N SER A 478 -7.43 -14.65 -8.58
CA SER A 478 -7.98 -15.99 -8.71
C SER A 478 -7.46 -16.72 -9.96
N ALA A 479 -7.51 -18.06 -9.97
CA ALA A 479 -7.13 -18.86 -11.13
C ALA A 479 -7.92 -18.47 -12.40
N GLY A 480 -9.21 -18.11 -12.25
CA GLY A 480 -10.02 -17.63 -13.36
C GLY A 480 -9.51 -16.32 -13.96
N GLN A 481 -9.08 -15.37 -13.11
CA GLN A 481 -8.46 -14.12 -13.56
C GLN A 481 -7.10 -14.39 -14.22
N LEU A 482 -6.26 -15.25 -13.64
CA LEU A 482 -4.95 -15.61 -14.19
C LEU A 482 -5.05 -16.31 -15.55
N ALA A 483 -6.10 -17.10 -15.78
CA ALA A 483 -6.34 -17.72 -17.08
C ALA A 483 -6.58 -16.68 -18.21
N GLY A 484 -7.10 -15.50 -17.86
CA GLY A 484 -7.30 -14.38 -18.78
C GLY A 484 -6.13 -13.38 -18.82
N ALA A 485 -4.97 -13.70 -18.22
CA ALA A 485 -3.84 -12.78 -18.12
C ALA A 485 -3.27 -12.40 -19.48
N LEU A 486 -3.04 -11.10 -19.67
CA LEU A 486 -2.34 -10.53 -20.82
C LEU A 486 -0.82 -10.48 -20.51
N ARG A 487 -0.08 -11.34 -21.19
CA ARG A 487 1.36 -11.59 -20.92
C ARG A 487 2.29 -10.87 -21.87
N ASN A 488 1.75 -10.04 -22.78
CA ASN A 488 2.56 -9.33 -23.76
C ASN A 488 2.00 -7.90 -23.98
N GLN A 489 2.86 -6.89 -23.92
CA GLN A 489 2.47 -5.52 -24.20
C GLN A 489 2.04 -5.29 -25.66
N GLU A 490 2.55 -6.09 -26.60
CA GLU A 490 2.36 -5.90 -28.03
C GLU A 490 0.99 -6.40 -28.56
N ARG A 491 0.23 -7.19 -27.79
CA ARG A 491 -1.02 -7.82 -28.24
C ARG A 491 -2.23 -6.88 -28.30
N ASP A 492 -2.13 -5.69 -27.74
CA ASP A 492 -3.27 -4.78 -27.57
C ASP A 492 -3.22 -3.56 -28.51
N ALA A 493 -2.28 -3.50 -29.43
CA ALA A 493 -2.14 -2.43 -30.43
C ALA A 493 -2.91 -2.71 -31.75
N ALA A 494 -3.79 -3.70 -31.76
CA ALA A 494 -4.58 -4.08 -32.94
C ALA A 494 -6.06 -3.71 -32.82
#